data_6b039c12d28ccb83ce6fca8426454f9f
#
_entry.id   6b039c12d28ccb83ce6fca8426454f9f
#
_cell.length_a   1.000
_cell.length_b   1.000
_cell.length_c   1.000
_cell.angle_alpha   90.00
_cell.angle_beta   90.00
_cell.angle_gamma   90.00
#
_symmetry.space_group_name_H-M   'P 1'
#
loop_
_entity.id
_entity.type
_entity.pdbx_description
1 polymer ?
#
loop_
_entity_poly.entity_id
_entity_poly.type
_entity_poly.pdbx_seq_one_letter_code
_entity_poly.pdbx_strand_id
1 'polypeptide(L)'
;MMKRIFENSKEPLFGRATSKMIIKPFDIATIKEILTDHNPGYKPDDLLAFYMATGGVAKYIEQLVQFQALTKTRILDAIFKENSYFLNEGKDVLIDEFGKDYGNYFSILSLIASSKTERGEMESILEMPVGGYLDKLEK
;
A
#
# COMPACT_ATOMS: atom_id res chain seq x y z
N MET A 1 -12.22 4.70 5.24
CA MET A 1 -13.00 4.15 6.36
C MET A 1 -13.26 5.17 7.48
N MET A 2 -12.27 5.81 8.10
CA MET A 2 -12.47 6.76 9.22
C MET A 2 -13.35 7.98 8.90
N LYS A 3 -13.21 8.61 7.73
CA LYS A 3 -14.09 9.72 7.30
C LYS A 3 -15.57 9.35 7.36
N ARG A 4 -15.91 8.12 6.95
CA ARG A 4 -17.31 7.66 6.91
C ARG A 4 -17.92 7.59 8.32
N ILE A 5 -17.17 7.15 9.31
CA ILE A 5 -17.65 6.95 10.69
C ILE A 5 -17.91 8.29 11.41
N PHE A 6 -17.07 9.31 11.17
CA PHE A 6 -17.14 10.58 11.89
C PHE A 6 -17.80 11.72 11.12
N GLU A 7 -17.91 11.60 9.78
CA GLU A 7 -18.41 12.67 8.90
C GLU A 7 -19.80 12.35 8.30
N ASN A 8 -20.25 11.11 8.39
CA ASN A 8 -21.60 10.75 7.93
C ASN A 8 -22.62 10.94 9.06
N SER A 9 -23.62 11.81 8.86
CA SER A 9 -24.67 12.10 9.83
C SER A 9 -25.50 10.90 10.28
N LYS A 10 -25.46 9.79 9.54
CA LYS A 10 -26.15 8.54 9.86
C LYS A 10 -25.34 7.62 10.80
N GLU A 11 -24.08 7.94 11.07
CA GLU A 11 -23.22 7.11 11.90
C GLU A 11 -23.27 7.54 13.37
N PRO A 12 -23.22 6.60 14.33
CA PRO A 12 -23.34 6.90 15.77
C PRO A 12 -22.28 7.85 16.32
N LEU A 13 -21.12 7.95 15.66
CA LEU A 13 -19.99 8.78 16.07
C LEU A 13 -19.93 10.13 15.33
N PHE A 14 -20.94 10.45 14.52
CA PHE A 14 -21.02 11.75 13.86
C PHE A 14 -20.95 12.90 14.86
N GLY A 15 -20.09 13.87 14.60
CA GLY A 15 -19.97 15.08 15.43
C GLY A 15 -19.33 14.87 16.82
N ARG A 16 -18.91 13.65 17.18
CA ARG A 16 -18.29 13.36 18.49
C ARG A 16 -16.77 13.54 18.51
N ALA A 17 -16.15 13.77 17.35
CA ALA A 17 -14.72 14.05 17.29
C ALA A 17 -14.45 15.48 17.77
N THR A 18 -13.71 15.64 18.86
CA THR A 18 -13.32 16.94 19.45
C THR A 18 -12.09 17.53 18.76
N SER A 19 -11.25 16.70 18.14
CA SER A 19 -10.12 17.11 17.32
C SER A 19 -9.85 16.08 16.24
N LYS A 20 -9.25 16.53 15.13
CA LYS A 20 -8.80 15.66 14.03
C LYS A 20 -7.33 15.93 13.77
N MET A 21 -6.54 14.88 13.76
CA MET A 21 -5.13 14.94 13.40
C MET A 21 -4.90 14.13 12.12
N ILE A 22 -4.24 14.75 11.14
CA ILE A 22 -3.83 14.06 9.91
C ILE A 22 -2.37 13.69 10.07
N ILE A 23 -2.09 12.38 10.19
CA ILE A 23 -0.73 11.85 10.20
C ILE A 23 -0.34 11.61 8.75
N LYS A 24 0.72 12.31 8.31
CA LYS A 24 1.28 12.12 6.96
C LYS A 24 2.36 11.05 6.98
N PRO A 25 2.63 10.40 5.83
CA PRO A 25 3.83 9.58 5.68
C PRO A 25 5.10 10.39 5.99
N PHE A 26 6.15 9.73 6.43
CA PHE A 26 7.46 10.35 6.63
C PHE A 26 8.03 10.82 5.30
N ASP A 27 8.66 11.98 5.33
CA ASP A 27 9.38 12.50 4.18
C ASP A 27 10.75 11.83 4.01
N ILE A 28 11.42 12.11 2.90
CA ILE A 28 12.73 11.53 2.60
C ILE A 28 13.79 11.94 3.62
N ALA A 29 13.69 13.12 4.22
CA ALA A 29 14.66 13.58 5.22
C ALA A 29 14.57 12.68 6.47
N THR A 30 13.37 12.46 6.98
CA THR A 30 13.12 11.56 8.12
C THR A 30 13.54 10.12 7.81
N ILE A 31 13.26 9.63 6.59
CA ILE A 31 13.68 8.28 6.18
C ILE A 31 15.21 8.14 6.14
N LYS A 32 15.92 9.17 5.69
CA LYS A 32 17.39 9.20 5.74
C LYS A 32 17.92 9.12 7.17
N GLU A 33 17.31 9.85 8.11
CA GLU A 33 17.68 9.77 9.52
C GLU A 33 17.51 8.35 10.05
N ILE A 34 16.34 7.73 9.81
CA ILE A 34 16.07 6.35 10.22
C ILE A 34 17.07 5.37 9.62
N LEU A 35 17.38 5.48 8.32
CA LEU A 35 18.37 4.62 7.68
C LEU A 35 19.77 4.87 8.23
N THR A 36 20.15 6.12 8.52
CA THR A 36 21.46 6.44 9.12
C THR A 36 21.60 5.80 10.50
N ASP A 37 20.54 5.80 11.30
CA ASP A 37 20.55 5.22 12.64
C ASP A 37 20.67 3.69 12.63
N HIS A 38 20.01 3.04 11.67
CA HIS A 38 19.93 1.57 11.61
C HIS A 38 20.90 0.91 10.62
N ASN A 39 21.37 1.63 9.63
CA ASN A 39 22.34 1.19 8.62
C ASN A 39 23.19 2.38 8.13
N PRO A 40 24.17 2.87 8.91
CA PRO A 40 24.96 4.06 8.57
C PRO A 40 25.67 4.00 7.21
N GLY A 41 25.90 2.78 6.70
CA GLY A 41 26.54 2.52 5.42
C GLY A 41 25.59 2.35 4.23
N TYR A 42 24.33 2.76 4.35
CA TYR A 42 23.36 2.62 3.26
C TYR A 42 23.80 3.37 1.99
N LYS A 43 23.40 2.82 0.84
CA LYS A 43 23.67 3.41 -0.48
C LYS A 43 22.42 4.15 -0.99
N PRO A 44 22.55 5.04 -2.00
CA PRO A 44 21.40 5.70 -2.62
C PRO A 44 20.32 4.72 -3.12
N ASP A 45 20.73 3.56 -3.66
CA ASP A 45 19.82 2.50 -4.09
C ASP A 45 19.03 1.88 -2.94
N ASP A 46 19.65 1.77 -1.75
CA ASP A 46 18.98 1.26 -0.56
C ASP A 46 17.89 2.25 -0.09
N LEU A 47 18.20 3.54 -0.07
CA LEU A 47 17.24 4.60 0.24
C LEU A 47 16.06 4.60 -0.73
N LEU A 48 16.36 4.51 -2.04
CA LEU A 48 15.33 4.46 -3.06
C LEU A 48 14.42 3.24 -2.87
N ALA A 49 15.01 2.05 -2.71
CA ALA A 49 14.25 0.82 -2.49
C ALA A 49 13.41 0.88 -1.21
N PHE A 50 13.96 1.43 -0.12
CA PHE A 50 13.27 1.60 1.14
C PHE A 50 12.07 2.55 1.02
N TYR A 51 12.25 3.69 0.34
CA TYR A 51 11.15 4.62 0.09
C TYR A 51 10.08 4.01 -0.83
N MET A 52 10.47 3.34 -1.91
CA MET A 52 9.53 2.68 -2.83
C MET A 52 8.71 1.59 -2.13
N ALA A 53 9.33 0.83 -1.23
CA ALA A 53 8.66 -0.23 -0.49
C ALA A 53 7.70 0.28 0.59
N THR A 54 8.00 1.44 1.20
CA THR A 54 7.26 1.94 2.37
C THR A 54 6.34 3.12 2.07
N GLY A 55 6.60 3.88 1.01
CA GLY A 55 5.92 5.14 0.73
C GLY A 55 5.99 6.14 1.91
N GLY A 56 6.93 5.96 2.85
CA GLY A 56 7.02 6.74 4.08
C GLY A 56 6.03 6.33 5.18
N VAL A 57 5.25 5.26 4.98
CA VAL A 57 4.27 4.77 5.95
C VAL A 57 4.99 4.14 7.14
N ALA A 58 4.80 4.70 8.35
CA ALA A 58 5.50 4.29 9.57
C ALA A 58 5.43 2.78 9.85
N LYS A 59 4.27 2.15 9.62
CA LYS A 59 4.07 0.71 9.79
C LYS A 59 5.05 -0.13 8.95
N TYR A 60 5.21 0.21 7.68
CA TYR A 60 6.09 -0.53 6.77
C TYR A 60 7.56 -0.26 7.05
N ILE A 61 7.88 0.97 7.46
CA ILE A 61 9.23 1.34 7.91
C ILE A 61 9.62 0.50 9.13
N GLU A 62 8.76 0.46 10.15
CA GLU A 62 8.98 -0.35 11.35
C GLU A 62 9.20 -1.83 11.01
N GLN A 63 8.38 -2.40 10.13
CA GLN A 63 8.51 -3.79 9.71
C GLN A 63 9.85 -4.07 9.02
N LEU A 64 10.27 -3.21 8.08
CA LEU A 64 11.56 -3.37 7.41
C LEU A 64 12.74 -3.25 8.38
N VAL A 65 12.66 -2.32 9.36
CA VAL A 65 13.66 -2.17 10.41
C VAL A 65 13.70 -3.42 11.31
N GLN A 66 12.56 -3.93 11.75
CA GLN A 66 12.48 -5.15 12.57
C GLN A 66 13.06 -6.38 11.86
N PHE A 67 12.81 -6.50 10.55
CA PHE A 67 13.36 -7.58 9.72
C PHE A 67 14.81 -7.36 9.32
N GLN A 68 15.44 -6.24 9.75
CA GLN A 68 16.79 -5.83 9.32
C GLN A 68 16.93 -5.77 7.79
N ALA A 69 15.82 -5.46 7.10
CA ALA A 69 15.74 -5.34 5.66
C ALA A 69 16.08 -3.89 5.23
N LEU A 70 17.33 -3.49 5.42
CA LEU A 70 17.80 -2.11 5.26
C LEU A 70 18.68 -1.90 4.02
N THR A 71 18.82 -2.92 3.20
CA THR A 71 19.48 -2.84 1.89
C THR A 71 18.52 -3.27 0.79
N LYS A 72 18.73 -2.77 -0.43
CA LYS A 72 17.90 -3.11 -1.60
C LYS A 72 17.63 -4.62 -1.71
N THR A 73 18.68 -5.43 -1.62
CA THR A 73 18.56 -6.89 -1.72
C THR A 73 17.70 -7.45 -0.60
N ARG A 74 17.95 -7.08 0.66
CA ARG A 74 17.18 -7.58 1.79
C ARG A 74 15.73 -7.09 1.78
N ILE A 75 15.46 -5.88 1.28
CA ILE A 75 14.10 -5.36 1.09
C ILE A 75 13.35 -6.21 0.07
N LEU A 76 13.97 -6.48 -1.08
CA LEU A 76 13.36 -7.34 -2.10
C LEU A 76 13.10 -8.76 -1.57
N ASP A 77 14.08 -9.34 -0.86
CA ASP A 77 13.91 -10.65 -0.22
C ASP A 77 12.76 -10.65 0.79
N ALA A 78 12.66 -9.60 1.63
CA ALA A 78 11.59 -9.48 2.62
C ALA A 78 10.20 -9.35 1.99
N ILE A 79 10.09 -8.65 0.85
CA ILE A 79 8.82 -8.43 0.14
C ILE A 79 8.39 -9.68 -0.64
N PHE A 80 9.32 -10.29 -1.41
CA PHE A 80 8.99 -11.35 -2.35
C PHE A 80 9.20 -12.78 -1.80
N LYS A 81 9.63 -12.91 -0.56
CA LYS A 81 9.72 -14.21 0.10
C LYS A 81 8.33 -14.87 0.16
N GLU A 82 8.28 -16.17 -0.07
CA GLU A 82 7.06 -16.96 0.11
C GLU A 82 6.47 -16.75 1.51
N ASN A 83 5.18 -16.50 1.60
CA ASN A 83 4.45 -16.15 2.82
C ASN A 83 4.94 -14.84 3.50
N SER A 84 5.48 -13.92 2.72
CA SER A 84 5.89 -12.60 3.21
C SER A 84 4.71 -11.87 3.84
N TYR A 85 4.99 -11.15 4.93
CA TYR A 85 4.05 -10.21 5.54
C TYR A 85 3.49 -9.21 4.51
N PHE A 86 4.34 -8.66 3.64
CA PHE A 86 3.96 -7.66 2.65
C PHE A 86 3.03 -8.19 1.57
N LEU A 87 3.18 -9.46 1.18
CA LEU A 87 2.27 -10.09 0.20
C LEU A 87 0.87 -10.29 0.80
N ASN A 88 0.78 -10.70 2.05
CA ASN A 88 -0.48 -10.85 2.76
C ASN A 88 -1.15 -9.50 3.03
N GLU A 89 -0.37 -8.49 3.47
CA GLU A 89 -0.84 -7.13 3.69
C GLU A 89 -1.48 -6.53 2.44
N GLY A 90 -0.89 -6.72 1.25
CA GLY A 90 -1.46 -6.25 0.00
C GLY A 90 -2.85 -6.80 -0.27
N LYS A 91 -3.08 -8.07 0.04
CA LYS A 91 -4.41 -8.70 -0.04
C LYS A 91 -5.37 -8.13 1.00
N ASP A 92 -4.91 -7.99 2.24
CA ASP A 92 -5.73 -7.48 3.34
C ASP A 92 -6.17 -6.03 3.09
N VAL A 93 -5.29 -5.18 2.55
CA VAL A 93 -5.63 -3.82 2.12
C VAL A 93 -6.73 -3.82 1.05
N LEU A 94 -6.66 -4.72 0.07
CA LEU A 94 -7.72 -4.84 -0.95
C LEU A 94 -9.05 -5.30 -0.34
N ILE A 95 -9.02 -6.22 0.62
CA ILE A 95 -10.22 -6.69 1.32
C ILE A 95 -10.82 -5.55 2.16
N ASP A 96 -10.00 -4.79 2.88
CA ASP A 96 -10.43 -3.68 3.72
C ASP A 96 -11.03 -2.54 2.91
N GLU A 97 -10.45 -2.22 1.75
CA GLU A 97 -10.90 -1.11 0.91
C GLU A 97 -12.12 -1.49 0.06
N PHE A 98 -12.14 -2.68 -0.53
CA PHE A 98 -13.14 -3.08 -1.53
C PHE A 98 -14.11 -4.17 -1.05
N GLY A 99 -13.93 -4.72 0.15
CA GLY A 99 -14.81 -5.70 0.75
C GLY A 99 -14.97 -6.95 -0.12
N LYS A 100 -16.22 -7.31 -0.42
CA LYS A 100 -16.55 -8.53 -1.19
C LYS A 100 -16.04 -8.49 -2.64
N ASP A 101 -15.81 -7.31 -3.17
CA ASP A 101 -15.38 -7.11 -4.57
C ASP A 101 -13.85 -7.20 -4.73
N TYR A 102 -13.08 -7.42 -3.65
CA TYR A 102 -11.61 -7.43 -3.67
C TYR A 102 -11.03 -8.37 -4.74
N GLY A 103 -11.69 -9.50 -5.01
CA GLY A 103 -11.23 -10.47 -6.01
C GLY A 103 -11.19 -9.88 -7.43
N ASN A 104 -12.19 -9.06 -7.79
CA ASN A 104 -12.24 -8.39 -9.09
C ASN A 104 -11.10 -7.35 -9.20
N TYR A 105 -10.86 -6.56 -8.15
CA TYR A 105 -9.75 -5.61 -8.12
C TYR A 105 -8.40 -6.31 -8.19
N PHE A 106 -8.23 -7.41 -7.46
CA PHE A 106 -7.00 -8.22 -7.52
C PHE A 106 -6.75 -8.76 -8.93
N SER A 107 -7.78 -9.26 -9.60
CA SER A 107 -7.69 -9.76 -10.98
C SER A 107 -7.30 -8.65 -11.95
N ILE A 108 -7.90 -7.46 -11.84
CA ILE A 108 -7.56 -6.30 -12.67
C ILE A 108 -6.10 -5.88 -12.44
N LEU A 109 -5.66 -5.75 -11.19
CA LEU A 109 -4.28 -5.41 -10.85
C LEU A 109 -3.28 -6.45 -11.37
N SER A 110 -3.64 -7.74 -11.31
CA SER A 110 -2.82 -8.83 -11.86
C SER A 110 -2.68 -8.75 -13.38
N LEU A 111 -3.73 -8.36 -14.09
CA LEU A 111 -3.67 -8.12 -15.54
C LEU A 111 -2.76 -6.94 -15.85
N ILE A 112 -2.90 -5.82 -15.14
CA ILE A 112 -2.03 -4.64 -15.29
C ILE A 112 -0.56 -5.02 -15.04
N ALA A 113 -0.28 -5.77 -13.97
CA ALA A 113 1.06 -6.26 -13.66
C ALA A 113 1.64 -7.17 -14.74
N SER A 114 0.77 -7.85 -15.50
CA SER A 114 1.11 -8.69 -16.67
C SER A 114 1.12 -7.91 -17.99
N SER A 115 1.19 -6.57 -17.92
CA SER A 115 1.19 -5.64 -19.08
C SER A 115 -0.09 -5.67 -19.93
N LYS A 116 -1.20 -6.17 -19.36
CA LYS A 116 -2.53 -6.11 -19.95
C LYS A 116 -3.21 -4.83 -19.50
N THR A 117 -2.97 -3.70 -20.21
CA THR A 117 -3.40 -2.37 -19.79
C THR A 117 -4.59 -1.83 -20.57
N GLU A 118 -4.94 -2.47 -21.68
CA GLU A 118 -6.07 -2.05 -22.51
C GLU A 118 -7.39 -2.53 -21.88
N ARG A 119 -8.32 -1.59 -21.68
CA ARG A 119 -9.63 -1.86 -21.06
C ARG A 119 -10.38 -2.99 -21.77
N GLY A 120 -10.45 -2.96 -23.11
CA GLY A 120 -11.16 -3.97 -23.90
C GLY A 120 -10.55 -5.37 -23.76
N GLU A 121 -9.22 -5.47 -23.61
CA GLU A 121 -8.52 -6.73 -23.35
C GLU A 121 -8.86 -7.28 -21.97
N MET A 122 -8.85 -6.43 -20.94
CA MET A 122 -9.23 -6.81 -19.58
C MET A 122 -10.69 -7.30 -19.53
N GLU A 123 -11.63 -6.57 -20.16
CA GLU A 123 -13.04 -6.94 -20.21
C GLU A 123 -13.25 -8.28 -20.95
N SER A 124 -12.46 -8.55 -21.99
CA SER A 124 -12.50 -9.84 -22.69
C SER A 124 -11.97 -11.00 -21.86
N ILE A 125 -10.89 -10.79 -21.08
CA ILE A 125 -10.28 -11.84 -20.26
C ILE A 125 -11.13 -12.14 -19.01
N LEU A 126 -11.68 -11.09 -18.37
CA LEU A 126 -12.43 -11.23 -17.11
C LEU A 126 -13.91 -11.50 -17.36
N GLU A 127 -14.38 -11.43 -18.62
CA GLU A 127 -15.77 -11.60 -19.01
C GLU A 127 -16.75 -10.68 -18.25
N MET A 128 -16.25 -9.47 -17.85
CA MET A 128 -17.03 -8.49 -17.10
C MET A 128 -16.62 -7.05 -17.43
N PRO A 129 -17.52 -6.05 -17.27
CA PRO A 129 -17.15 -4.65 -17.45
C PRO A 129 -16.21 -4.18 -16.33
N VAL A 130 -15.04 -3.61 -16.69
CA VAL A 130 -14.03 -3.16 -15.71
C VAL A 130 -14.03 -1.65 -15.45
N GLY A 131 -14.75 -0.83 -16.22
CA GLY A 131 -14.69 0.63 -16.14
C GLY A 131 -14.95 1.17 -14.74
N GLY A 132 -16.01 0.73 -14.07
CA GLY A 132 -16.33 1.18 -12.72
C GLY A 132 -15.32 0.76 -11.64
N TYR A 133 -14.58 -0.33 -11.87
CA TYR A 133 -13.48 -0.76 -11.01
C TYR A 133 -12.24 0.13 -11.22
N LEU A 134 -11.89 0.42 -12.46
CA LEU A 134 -10.78 1.32 -12.80
C LEU A 134 -10.99 2.73 -12.22
N ASP A 135 -12.18 3.29 -12.36
CA ASP A 135 -12.55 4.60 -11.82
C ASP A 135 -12.37 4.69 -10.29
N LYS A 136 -12.51 3.57 -9.58
CA LYS A 136 -12.30 3.50 -8.13
C LYS A 136 -10.83 3.30 -7.75
N LEU A 137 -10.04 2.63 -8.59
CA LEU A 137 -8.61 2.45 -8.37
C LEU A 137 -7.80 3.74 -8.60
N GLU A 138 -8.32 4.67 -9.41
CA GLU A 138 -7.70 5.97 -9.69
C GLU A 138 -7.93 7.04 -8.61
N LYS A 139 -8.83 6.82 -7.67
CA LYS A 139 -9.20 7.77 -6.60
C LYS A 139 -8.44 7.54 -5.32
#